data_4db7700c5f8d253ea2d122e96acd248d
#
_entry.id   4db7700c5f8d253ea2d122e96acd248d
#
_cell.length_a   1.000
_cell.length_b   1.000
_cell.length_c   1.000
_cell.angle_alpha   90.00
_cell.angle_beta   90.00
_cell.angle_gamma   90.00
#
_symmetry.space_group_name_H-M   'P 1'
#
loop_
_entity.id
_entity.type
_entity.pdbx_description
1 polymer ?
#
loop_
_entity_poly.entity_id
_entity_poly.type
_entity_poly.pdbx_seq_one_letter_code
_entity_poly.pdbx_strand_id
1 'polypeptide(L)'
;YMLSYGIVVDTPMVINVFQTDTREARDQITWRLGLTVTLLGVLPSVWFWRQPWLALSMGQQLFRNSGLFIASLLVTLGTTQLVFQDFASLMRNHTQLRYQINPLNSVYALLDLTVIPSDKPSGPLQPLGQDARIAPREGAAQRPPLLVFVLGETARSSSFSLNGYTRLTNPELAKENVVSFRNVSSCGTSTAESVPCMFSHLGREAYAQRKNDFENMLDVLQHAGYAVLWIDNQSGCKDQCNRTPNLNTSELKIPGQCEDGECHDTVMLTQVEAALAKLPAERRARGTVVVMHTMGSHGPAYFKRVPAEFKKFVPECKDNSLSQCERAQVVNAYDNTILFTDHFLTRVIGWLKSQDKTASPAMLYVSDHGESLGENNLYLHGLPYSMAPAEQKTVPLITWFSPSFERLSGVATACLQKSRDLTLSHDHLFHSVLGMMGVQTSVYQAERDMFKACQSH
;
A
#
# COMPACT_ATOMS: atom_id res chain seq x y z
N TYR A 1 18.46 6.60 7.81
CA TYR A 1 17.42 6.33 6.79
C TYR A 1 17.27 7.50 5.82
N MET A 2 17.08 8.74 6.28
CA MET A 2 16.92 9.90 5.39
C MET A 2 18.06 10.06 4.38
N LEU A 3 19.32 9.93 4.82
CA LEU A 3 20.50 10.02 3.95
C LEU A 3 20.68 8.77 3.05
N SER A 4 20.22 7.61 3.50
CA SER A 4 20.44 6.35 2.79
C SER A 4 19.37 6.06 1.74
N TYR A 5 18.14 6.50 1.98
CA TYR A 5 16.99 6.17 1.12
C TYR A 5 16.28 7.40 0.53
N GLY A 6 16.66 8.62 0.95
CA GLY A 6 16.03 9.86 0.51
C GLY A 6 14.61 10.07 1.06
N ILE A 7 14.20 9.30 2.06
CA ILE A 7 12.88 9.42 2.70
C ILE A 7 12.84 10.59 3.67
N VAL A 8 11.63 11.04 4.02
CA VAL A 8 11.39 11.99 5.11
C VAL A 8 10.62 11.32 6.24
N VAL A 9 10.84 11.77 7.48
CA VAL A 9 10.14 11.25 8.65
C VAL A 9 9.04 12.23 9.02
N ASP A 10 7.91 12.12 8.34
CA ASP A 10 6.68 12.87 8.59
C ASP A 10 5.65 12.01 9.35
N THR A 11 4.46 12.56 9.65
CA THR A 11 3.42 11.86 10.39
C THR A 11 2.97 10.56 9.73
N PRO A 12 2.71 10.49 8.40
CA PRO A 12 2.42 9.24 7.70
C PRO A 12 3.55 8.21 7.84
N MET A 13 4.81 8.62 7.72
CA MET A 13 5.95 7.72 7.88
C MET A 13 6.05 7.17 9.31
N VAL A 14 5.81 8.01 10.33
CA VAL A 14 5.78 7.54 11.73
C VAL A 14 4.65 6.53 11.96
N ILE A 15 3.47 6.75 11.38
CA ILE A 15 2.38 5.77 11.39
C ILE A 15 2.82 4.45 10.75
N ASN A 16 3.44 4.54 9.58
CA ASN A 16 3.94 3.35 8.87
C ASN A 16 4.95 2.56 9.74
N VAL A 17 5.88 3.25 10.41
CA VAL A 17 6.84 2.63 11.35
C VAL A 17 6.12 1.90 12.49
N PHE A 18 5.07 2.49 13.09
CA PHE A 18 4.32 1.83 14.16
C PHE A 18 3.47 0.65 13.67
N GLN A 19 3.11 0.62 12.40
CA GLN A 19 2.33 -0.47 11.78
C GLN A 19 3.21 -1.50 11.07
N THR A 20 4.53 -1.30 11.03
CA THR A 20 5.51 -2.23 10.47
C THR A 20 5.66 -3.43 11.41
N ASP A 21 5.63 -4.64 10.87
CA ASP A 21 5.82 -5.83 11.65
C ASP A 21 7.30 -6.08 12.02
N THR A 22 7.54 -7.03 12.94
CA THR A 22 8.89 -7.31 13.42
C THR A 22 9.82 -7.92 12.36
N ARG A 23 9.28 -8.52 11.29
CA ARG A 23 10.05 -9.11 10.19
C ARG A 23 10.55 -8.02 9.27
N GLU A 24 9.67 -7.14 8.83
CA GLU A 24 10.01 -5.96 8.04
C GLU A 24 10.99 -5.04 8.81
N ALA A 25 10.76 -4.83 10.11
CA ALA A 25 11.67 -4.07 10.96
C ALA A 25 13.06 -4.70 11.02
N ARG A 26 13.16 -6.04 11.05
CA ARG A 26 14.44 -6.76 11.05
C ARG A 26 15.24 -6.53 9.77
N ASP A 27 14.57 -6.45 8.60
CA ASP A 27 15.23 -6.16 7.32
C ASP A 27 15.85 -4.76 7.28
N GLN A 28 15.33 -3.83 8.11
CA GLN A 28 15.86 -2.48 8.26
C GLN A 28 17.03 -2.38 9.26
N ILE A 29 17.25 -3.38 10.13
CA ILE A 29 18.33 -3.39 11.12
C ILE A 29 19.62 -3.89 10.47
N THR A 30 20.43 -2.96 9.98
CA THR A 30 21.73 -3.27 9.38
C THR A 30 22.87 -3.04 10.38
N TRP A 31 24.04 -3.70 10.16
CA TRP A 31 25.23 -3.45 10.98
C TRP A 31 25.68 -1.97 10.93
N ARG A 32 25.44 -1.28 9.80
CA ARG A 32 25.74 0.16 9.63
C ARG A 32 24.85 1.02 10.50
N LEU A 33 23.55 0.68 10.62
CA LEU A 33 22.66 1.34 11.55
C LEU A 33 23.20 1.20 12.98
N GLY A 34 23.60 -0.02 13.39
CA GLY A 34 24.22 -0.28 14.68
C GLY A 34 25.47 0.55 14.91
N LEU A 35 26.37 0.63 13.93
CA LEU A 35 27.57 1.44 13.99
C LEU A 35 27.25 2.95 14.10
N THR A 36 26.33 3.44 13.28
CA THR A 36 25.90 4.84 13.28
C THR A 36 25.31 5.24 14.64
N VAL A 37 24.40 4.45 15.19
CA VAL A 37 23.80 4.67 16.51
C VAL A 37 24.87 4.64 17.60
N THR A 38 25.83 3.72 17.49
CA THR A 38 26.92 3.62 18.46
C THR A 38 27.83 4.85 18.40
N LEU A 39 28.31 5.22 17.22
CA LEU A 39 29.26 6.33 17.05
C LEU A 39 28.62 7.70 17.31
N LEU A 40 27.41 7.94 16.83
CA LEU A 40 26.74 9.25 16.90
C LEU A 40 25.78 9.40 18.07
N GLY A 41 25.35 8.31 18.68
CA GLY A 41 24.42 8.30 19.82
C GLY A 41 25.09 7.83 21.10
N VAL A 42 25.46 6.55 21.16
CA VAL A 42 25.92 5.92 22.42
C VAL A 42 27.23 6.53 22.91
N LEU A 43 28.27 6.62 22.08
CA LEU A 43 29.57 7.14 22.50
C LEU A 43 29.52 8.61 22.95
N PRO A 44 28.88 9.55 22.22
CA PRO A 44 28.71 10.90 22.70
C PRO A 44 27.89 11.00 23.99
N SER A 45 26.83 10.18 24.12
CA SER A 45 26.03 10.12 25.35
C SER A 45 26.85 9.66 26.55
N VAL A 46 27.61 8.57 26.39
CA VAL A 46 28.50 8.07 27.45
C VAL A 46 29.57 9.10 27.81
N TRP A 47 30.17 9.76 26.80
CA TRP A 47 31.12 10.83 27.03
C TRP A 47 30.49 11.98 27.81
N PHE A 48 29.29 12.44 27.39
CA PHE A 48 28.56 13.49 28.09
C PHE A 48 28.21 13.11 29.53
N TRP A 49 27.76 11.92 29.79
CA TRP A 49 27.43 11.40 31.14
C TRP A 49 28.66 11.30 32.06
N ARG A 50 29.85 11.10 31.48
CA ARG A 50 31.13 11.06 32.25
C ARG A 50 31.73 12.42 32.55
N GLN A 51 31.15 13.52 32.01
CA GLN A 51 31.65 14.85 32.32
C GLN A 51 31.33 15.23 33.77
N PRO A 52 32.26 15.90 34.49
CA PRO A 52 31.99 16.41 35.81
C PRO A 52 30.90 17.49 35.76
N TRP A 53 29.83 17.26 36.48
CA TRP A 53 28.75 18.27 36.57
C TRP A 53 29.15 19.38 37.52
N LEU A 54 29.01 20.62 37.09
CA LEU A 54 29.15 21.76 37.97
C LEU A 54 28.01 21.78 38.99
N ALA A 55 28.33 21.59 40.24
CA ALA A 55 27.35 21.62 41.34
C ALA A 55 26.92 23.08 41.62
N LEU A 56 26.01 23.58 40.78
CA LEU A 56 25.35 24.86 40.99
C LEU A 56 24.13 24.68 41.90
N SER A 57 23.81 25.66 42.74
CA SER A 57 22.54 25.64 43.44
C SER A 57 21.37 25.67 42.45
N MET A 58 20.24 25.06 42.81
CA MET A 58 19.07 24.95 41.95
C MET A 58 18.60 26.32 41.42
N GLY A 59 18.64 27.35 42.24
CA GLY A 59 18.33 28.73 41.81
C GLY A 59 19.31 29.30 40.77
N GLN A 60 20.63 29.09 40.98
CA GLN A 60 21.65 29.52 40.02
C GLN A 60 21.55 28.75 38.69
N GLN A 61 21.28 27.48 38.75
CA GLN A 61 21.10 26.66 37.55
C GLN A 61 19.85 27.07 36.76
N LEU A 62 18.73 27.29 37.45
CA LEU A 62 17.49 27.77 36.84
C LEU A 62 17.68 29.11 36.20
N PHE A 63 18.27 30.07 36.93
CA PHE A 63 18.52 31.43 36.41
C PHE A 63 19.42 31.40 35.16
N ARG A 64 20.54 30.64 35.20
CA ARG A 64 21.46 30.54 34.07
C ARG A 64 20.82 29.88 32.86
N ASN A 65 20.11 28.77 33.06
CA ASN A 65 19.46 28.03 31.98
C ASN A 65 18.33 28.86 31.35
N SER A 66 17.50 29.53 32.20
CA SER A 66 16.46 30.42 31.71
C SER A 66 17.02 31.63 30.97
N GLY A 67 18.12 32.21 31.47
CA GLY A 67 18.79 33.29 30.79
C GLY A 67 19.37 32.90 29.42
N LEU A 68 20.01 31.71 29.34
CA LEU A 68 20.52 31.19 28.07
C LEU A 68 19.38 30.85 27.10
N PHE A 69 18.28 30.27 27.61
CA PHE A 69 17.09 29.96 26.81
C PHE A 69 16.47 31.25 26.24
N ILE A 70 16.24 32.25 27.06
CA ILE A 70 15.70 33.57 26.63
C ILE A 70 16.62 34.23 25.64
N ALA A 71 17.96 34.26 25.91
CA ALA A 71 18.92 34.84 24.99
C ALA A 71 18.92 34.13 23.63
N SER A 72 18.94 32.79 23.60
CA SER A 72 18.88 32.04 22.34
C SER A 72 17.55 32.25 21.62
N LEU A 73 16.45 32.34 22.35
CA LEU A 73 15.13 32.62 21.76
C LEU A 73 15.10 34.00 21.11
N LEU A 74 15.64 35.05 21.81
CA LEU A 74 15.72 36.41 21.27
C LEU A 74 16.62 36.49 20.03
N VAL A 75 17.76 35.80 20.04
CA VAL A 75 18.64 35.70 18.86
C VAL A 75 17.92 35.02 17.71
N THR A 76 17.22 33.90 17.96
CA THR A 76 16.46 33.18 16.94
C THR A 76 15.35 34.06 16.36
N LEU A 77 14.56 34.71 17.22
CA LEU A 77 13.49 35.61 16.77
C LEU A 77 14.05 36.82 16.00
N GLY A 78 15.14 37.41 16.48
CA GLY A 78 15.81 38.54 15.82
C GLY A 78 16.35 38.17 14.44
N THR A 79 17.03 37.04 14.32
CA THR A 79 17.52 36.53 13.02
C THR A 79 16.38 36.15 12.08
N THR A 80 15.33 35.49 12.60
CA THR A 80 14.15 35.19 11.79
C THR A 80 13.48 36.45 11.27
N GLN A 81 13.37 37.50 12.11
CA GLN A 81 12.77 38.77 11.71
C GLN A 81 13.55 39.46 10.61
N LEU A 82 14.91 39.42 10.66
CA LEU A 82 15.77 40.01 9.63
C LEU A 82 15.59 39.37 8.26
N VAL A 83 15.30 38.07 8.21
CA VAL A 83 15.13 37.29 6.96
C VAL A 83 13.68 36.83 6.74
N PHE A 84 12.72 37.42 7.47
CA PHE A 84 11.35 36.93 7.54
C PHE A 84 10.67 36.83 6.18
N GLN A 85 10.84 37.83 5.32
CA GLN A 85 10.21 37.86 3.99
C GLN A 85 10.74 36.74 3.11
N ASP A 86 12.05 36.55 3.08
CA ASP A 86 12.69 35.49 2.28
C ASP A 86 12.36 34.10 2.86
N PHE A 87 12.44 33.98 4.19
CA PHE A 87 12.09 32.72 4.88
C PHE A 87 10.61 32.35 4.69
N ALA A 88 9.69 33.31 4.87
CA ALA A 88 8.28 33.09 4.69
C ALA A 88 7.91 32.74 3.23
N SER A 89 8.56 33.46 2.27
CA SER A 89 8.41 33.16 0.84
C SER A 89 8.95 31.75 0.50
N LEU A 90 10.15 31.44 1.00
CA LEU A 90 10.79 30.14 0.81
C LEU A 90 9.91 28.99 1.36
N MET A 91 9.44 29.12 2.60
CA MET A 91 8.61 28.11 3.26
C MET A 91 7.21 27.97 2.64
N ARG A 92 6.68 29.04 2.03
CA ARG A 92 5.40 29.02 1.33
C ARG A 92 5.53 28.36 -0.05
N ASN A 93 6.57 28.73 -0.79
CA ASN A 93 6.77 28.27 -2.16
C ASN A 93 7.42 26.88 -2.23
N HIS A 94 8.16 26.49 -1.18
CA HIS A 94 8.90 25.24 -1.07
C HIS A 94 8.55 24.51 0.23
N THR A 95 7.28 24.15 0.38
CA THR A 95 6.77 23.47 1.59
C THR A 95 7.53 22.19 1.92
N GLN A 96 8.13 21.54 0.92
CA GLN A 96 8.98 20.36 1.08
C GLN A 96 10.22 20.61 1.96
N LEU A 97 10.75 21.85 2.06
CA LEU A 97 11.92 22.13 2.87
C LEU A 97 11.68 21.91 4.36
N ARG A 98 10.45 22.09 4.85
CA ARG A 98 10.12 21.85 6.26
C ARG A 98 10.37 20.40 6.68
N TYR A 99 10.19 19.45 5.76
CA TYR A 99 10.43 18.02 6.03
C TYR A 99 11.92 17.69 6.20
N GLN A 100 12.82 18.58 5.77
CA GLN A 100 14.27 18.41 5.86
C GLN A 100 14.87 19.04 7.12
N ILE A 101 14.08 19.78 7.91
CA ILE A 101 14.54 20.43 9.15
C ILE A 101 14.57 19.40 10.28
N ASN A 102 15.62 18.58 10.33
CA ASN A 102 15.81 17.58 11.37
C ASN A 102 16.67 18.10 12.53
N PRO A 103 16.38 17.67 13.79
CA PRO A 103 15.35 16.69 14.19
C PRO A 103 13.93 17.26 14.37
N LEU A 104 13.70 18.54 14.13
CA LEU A 104 12.43 19.21 14.43
C LEU A 104 11.24 18.58 13.72
N ASN A 105 11.39 18.21 12.44
CA ASN A 105 10.30 17.57 11.69
C ASN A 105 9.93 16.19 12.29
N SER A 106 10.92 15.38 12.67
CA SER A 106 10.67 14.08 13.28
C SER A 106 10.01 14.21 14.67
N VAL A 107 10.44 15.21 15.46
CA VAL A 107 9.80 15.51 16.76
C VAL A 107 8.37 16.01 16.54
N TYR A 108 8.15 16.90 15.58
CA TYR A 108 6.81 17.38 15.22
C TYR A 108 5.90 16.23 14.81
N ALA A 109 6.36 15.34 13.92
CA ALA A 109 5.58 14.19 13.47
C ALA A 109 5.17 13.27 14.62
N LEU A 110 6.06 13.06 15.61
CA LEU A 110 5.74 12.27 16.79
C LEU A 110 4.74 12.99 17.71
N LEU A 111 4.90 14.29 17.91
CA LEU A 111 3.96 15.11 18.72
C LEU A 111 2.59 15.20 18.04
N ASP A 112 2.55 15.35 16.74
CA ASP A 112 1.31 15.35 15.93
C ASP A 112 0.50 14.07 16.13
N LEU A 113 1.18 12.94 16.31
CA LEU A 113 0.51 11.68 16.61
C LEU A 113 -0.01 11.55 18.05
N THR A 114 0.68 12.16 19.02
CA THR A 114 0.51 11.83 20.43
C THR A 114 -0.10 12.95 21.27
N VAL A 115 0.17 14.21 20.93
CA VAL A 115 -0.12 15.36 21.79
C VAL A 115 -0.97 16.43 21.09
N ILE A 116 -0.73 16.67 19.79
CA ILE A 116 -1.49 17.67 19.05
C ILE A 116 -2.89 17.10 18.78
N PRO A 117 -3.98 17.80 19.15
CA PRO A 117 -5.32 17.41 18.79
C PRO A 117 -5.39 17.28 17.26
N SER A 118 -5.37 16.05 16.76
CA SER A 118 -5.38 15.82 15.31
C SER A 118 -6.79 16.01 14.79
N ASP A 119 -6.90 16.55 13.58
CA ASP A 119 -8.15 16.50 12.79
C ASP A 119 -8.50 15.06 12.35
N LYS A 120 -7.79 14.05 12.92
CA LYS A 120 -8.07 12.64 12.64
C LYS A 120 -9.46 12.27 13.14
N PRO A 121 -10.14 11.38 12.42
CA PRO A 121 -11.43 10.87 12.86
C PRO A 121 -11.35 10.32 14.28
N SER A 122 -12.14 10.86 15.19
CA SER A 122 -12.16 10.47 16.60
C SER A 122 -13.53 9.94 17.05
N GLY A 123 -14.51 9.97 16.14
CA GLY A 123 -15.87 9.47 16.39
C GLY A 123 -16.01 7.96 16.19
N PRO A 124 -17.16 7.39 16.58
CA PRO A 124 -17.46 6.00 16.27
C PRO A 124 -17.50 5.79 14.75
N LEU A 125 -17.15 4.58 14.34
CA LEU A 125 -17.23 4.15 12.94
C LEU A 125 -18.66 4.37 12.41
N GLN A 126 -18.78 5.10 11.31
CA GLN A 126 -20.09 5.39 10.72
C GLN A 126 -20.50 4.22 9.81
N PRO A 127 -21.75 3.77 9.89
CA PRO A 127 -22.27 2.75 8.99
C PRO A 127 -22.32 3.26 7.55
N LEU A 128 -22.06 2.37 6.57
CA LEU A 128 -22.05 2.69 5.16
C LEU A 128 -22.76 1.61 4.34
N GLY A 129 -23.66 2.01 3.42
CA GLY A 129 -24.31 1.09 2.51
C GLY A 129 -25.19 0.04 3.18
N GLN A 130 -25.85 0.38 4.28
CA GLN A 130 -26.81 -0.49 4.98
C GLN A 130 -28.00 -0.89 4.10
N ASP A 131 -28.29 -0.08 3.06
CA ASP A 131 -29.30 -0.33 2.03
C ASP A 131 -28.81 -1.23 0.89
N ALA A 132 -27.57 -1.72 0.98
CA ALA A 132 -26.95 -2.50 -0.10
C ALA A 132 -27.68 -3.81 -0.36
N ARG A 133 -27.94 -4.09 -1.62
CA ARG A 133 -28.57 -5.32 -2.10
C ARG A 133 -27.98 -5.75 -3.44
N ILE A 134 -28.03 -7.02 -3.71
CA ILE A 134 -27.68 -7.55 -5.03
C ILE A 134 -28.80 -7.22 -6.02
N ALA A 135 -28.45 -6.63 -7.17
CA ALA A 135 -29.41 -6.41 -8.25
C ALA A 135 -30.06 -7.71 -8.68
N PRO A 136 -31.35 -7.70 -9.03
CA PRO A 136 -31.99 -8.88 -9.63
C PRO A 136 -31.21 -9.32 -10.86
N ARG A 137 -30.91 -10.62 -10.94
CA ARG A 137 -30.21 -11.20 -12.09
C ARG A 137 -31.24 -11.83 -13.02
N GLU A 138 -31.26 -11.44 -14.27
CA GLU A 138 -32.11 -12.04 -15.26
C GLU A 138 -31.54 -13.39 -15.70
N GLY A 139 -32.39 -14.44 -15.73
CA GLY A 139 -32.06 -15.80 -16.16
C GLY A 139 -31.83 -16.79 -15.01
N ALA A 140 -32.63 -17.83 -14.95
CA ALA A 140 -32.70 -18.83 -13.88
C ALA A 140 -31.45 -19.74 -13.71
N ALA A 141 -30.36 -19.51 -14.47
CA ALA A 141 -29.21 -20.41 -14.54
C ALA A 141 -27.84 -19.66 -14.40
N GLN A 142 -27.83 -18.44 -13.89
CA GLN A 142 -26.54 -17.73 -13.74
C GLN A 142 -25.81 -18.20 -12.49
N ARG A 143 -24.56 -18.66 -12.71
CA ARG A 143 -23.65 -19.05 -11.63
C ARG A 143 -23.29 -17.82 -10.78
N PRO A 144 -23.12 -17.97 -9.44
CA PRO A 144 -22.77 -16.87 -8.57
C PRO A 144 -21.41 -16.26 -8.96
N PRO A 145 -21.20 -14.94 -8.83
CA PRO A 145 -19.89 -14.34 -9.07
C PRO A 145 -18.86 -14.82 -8.05
N LEU A 146 -17.63 -15.00 -8.52
CA LEU A 146 -16.45 -15.21 -7.69
C LEU A 146 -15.39 -14.19 -8.09
N LEU A 147 -15.26 -13.13 -7.32
CA LEU A 147 -14.22 -12.11 -7.52
C LEU A 147 -13.02 -12.39 -6.62
N VAL A 148 -11.83 -12.52 -7.21
CA VAL A 148 -10.57 -12.41 -6.48
C VAL A 148 -10.03 -11.01 -6.70
N PHE A 149 -10.00 -10.22 -5.63
CA PHE A 149 -9.35 -8.93 -5.59
C PHE A 149 -7.95 -9.10 -5.02
N VAL A 150 -6.93 -9.12 -5.90
CA VAL A 150 -5.53 -9.20 -5.48
C VAL A 150 -5.03 -7.78 -5.18
N LEU A 151 -4.81 -7.51 -3.91
CA LEU A 151 -4.17 -6.30 -3.43
C LEU A 151 -2.65 -6.49 -3.50
N GLY A 152 -2.05 -5.88 -4.51
CA GLY A 152 -0.60 -5.89 -4.72
C GLY A 152 0.11 -4.92 -3.80
N GLU A 153 1.37 -5.20 -3.53
CA GLU A 153 2.25 -4.41 -2.66
C GLU A 153 3.41 -3.85 -3.47
N THR A 154 3.59 -2.53 -3.40
CA THR A 154 4.79 -1.81 -3.88
C THR A 154 5.11 -2.02 -5.38
N ALA A 155 4.12 -2.34 -6.22
CA ALA A 155 4.34 -2.56 -7.65
C ALA A 155 4.11 -1.28 -8.46
N ARG A 156 5.13 -0.82 -9.20
CA ARG A 156 5.03 0.34 -10.08
C ARG A 156 4.65 -0.06 -11.51
N SER A 157 3.75 0.69 -12.13
CA SER A 157 3.25 0.42 -13.49
C SER A 157 4.37 0.38 -14.54
N SER A 158 5.39 1.23 -14.40
CA SER A 158 6.50 1.36 -15.34
C SER A 158 7.44 0.13 -15.40
N SER A 159 7.32 -0.83 -14.47
CA SER A 159 8.08 -2.10 -14.49
C SER A 159 7.27 -3.28 -15.06
N PHE A 160 6.05 -3.03 -15.58
CA PHE A 160 5.23 -4.06 -16.23
C PHE A 160 5.41 -4.05 -17.75
N SER A 161 5.85 -5.17 -18.34
CA SER A 161 5.94 -5.28 -19.79
C SER A 161 4.59 -5.15 -20.50
N LEU A 162 3.48 -5.49 -19.86
CA LEU A 162 2.12 -5.23 -20.32
C LEU A 162 1.81 -3.73 -20.48
N ASN A 163 2.53 -2.88 -19.74
CA ASN A 163 2.39 -1.42 -19.76
C ASN A 163 3.47 -0.72 -20.62
N GLY A 164 4.31 -1.49 -21.31
CA GLY A 164 5.32 -0.95 -22.23
C GLY A 164 6.75 -0.95 -21.68
N TYR A 165 7.00 -1.59 -20.52
CA TYR A 165 8.37 -1.79 -20.04
C TYR A 165 9.16 -2.66 -21.01
N THR A 166 10.43 -2.32 -21.23
CA THR A 166 11.27 -2.98 -22.23
C THR A 166 11.72 -4.38 -21.83
N ARG A 167 11.79 -4.67 -20.53
CA ARG A 167 12.10 -6.01 -20.03
C ARG A 167 10.83 -6.85 -19.94
N LEU A 168 10.94 -8.12 -20.27
CA LEU A 168 9.82 -9.07 -20.26
C LEU A 168 9.53 -9.53 -18.82
N THR A 169 8.80 -8.72 -18.07
CA THR A 169 8.41 -8.96 -16.66
C THR A 169 7.05 -9.63 -16.50
N ASN A 170 6.22 -9.68 -17.56
CA ASN A 170 4.90 -10.32 -17.52
C ASN A 170 4.70 -11.36 -18.64
N PRO A 171 5.60 -12.39 -18.79
CA PRO A 171 5.53 -13.35 -19.89
C PRO A 171 4.35 -14.31 -19.78
N GLU A 172 3.83 -14.58 -18.58
CA GLU A 172 2.73 -15.51 -18.37
C GLU A 172 1.38 -14.80 -18.54
N LEU A 173 1.16 -13.66 -17.91
CA LEU A 173 -0.06 -12.85 -18.09
C LEU A 173 -0.27 -12.38 -19.53
N ALA A 174 0.81 -12.15 -20.30
CA ALA A 174 0.71 -11.81 -21.71
C ALA A 174 0.03 -12.89 -22.56
N LYS A 175 -0.06 -14.12 -22.06
CA LYS A 175 -0.76 -15.25 -22.73
C LYS A 175 -2.22 -15.37 -22.29
N GLU A 176 -2.61 -14.62 -21.26
CA GLU A 176 -3.96 -14.59 -20.73
C GLU A 176 -4.75 -13.42 -21.33
N ASN A 177 -6.07 -13.54 -21.36
CA ASN A 177 -6.94 -12.46 -21.83
C ASN A 177 -7.14 -11.40 -20.74
N VAL A 178 -6.04 -10.73 -20.34
CA VAL A 178 -6.05 -9.67 -19.32
C VAL A 178 -6.13 -8.29 -19.96
N VAL A 179 -6.72 -7.33 -19.23
CA VAL A 179 -6.60 -5.91 -19.52
C VAL A 179 -5.71 -5.27 -18.48
N SER A 180 -4.61 -4.64 -18.92
CA SER A 180 -3.71 -3.89 -18.03
C SER A 180 -3.87 -2.39 -18.27
N PHE A 181 -4.36 -1.67 -17.26
CA PHE A 181 -4.49 -0.23 -17.26
C PHE A 181 -3.15 0.40 -16.85
N ARG A 182 -2.70 1.38 -17.64
CA ARG A 182 -1.32 1.90 -17.58
C ARG A 182 -1.18 3.13 -16.71
N ASN A 183 -2.25 3.88 -16.55
CA ASN A 183 -2.23 5.22 -15.97
C ASN A 183 -3.20 5.30 -14.77
N VAL A 184 -2.84 4.58 -13.72
CA VAL A 184 -3.62 4.52 -12.48
C VAL A 184 -2.81 5.12 -11.35
N SER A 185 -3.35 6.14 -10.67
CA SER A 185 -2.70 6.76 -9.52
C SER A 185 -3.15 6.13 -8.21
N SER A 186 -2.19 5.89 -7.32
CA SER A 186 -2.44 5.37 -5.97
C SER A 186 -3.07 6.43 -5.06
N CYS A 187 -3.72 5.99 -3.99
CA CYS A 187 -4.31 6.86 -2.97
C CYS A 187 -3.25 7.43 -2.02
N GLY A 188 -2.19 6.70 -1.79
CA GLY A 188 -1.05 7.06 -0.94
C GLY A 188 0.27 6.57 -1.52
N THR A 189 1.34 6.81 -0.80
CA THR A 189 2.70 6.36 -1.12
C THR A 189 3.23 5.33 -0.14
N SER A 190 2.38 4.85 0.75
CA SER A 190 2.65 3.76 1.70
C SER A 190 1.39 2.93 1.91
N THR A 191 1.55 1.67 2.32
CA THR A 191 0.46 0.74 2.60
C THR A 191 -0.50 1.28 3.66
N ALA A 192 0.07 1.88 4.73
CA ALA A 192 -0.71 2.45 5.83
C ALA A 192 -1.64 3.59 5.40
N GLU A 193 -1.26 4.34 4.37
CA GLU A 193 -2.06 5.45 3.81
C GLU A 193 -2.98 4.95 2.69
N SER A 194 -2.45 4.14 1.79
CA SER A 194 -3.12 3.79 0.54
C SER A 194 -4.23 2.76 0.75
N VAL A 195 -3.97 1.67 1.50
CA VAL A 195 -4.94 0.58 1.66
C VAL A 195 -6.25 1.05 2.29
N PRO A 196 -6.29 1.78 3.43
CA PRO A 196 -7.56 2.25 3.96
C PRO A 196 -8.29 3.21 3.02
N CYS A 197 -7.56 4.02 2.26
CA CYS A 197 -8.13 4.96 1.31
C CYS A 197 -8.77 4.26 0.11
N MET A 198 -8.11 3.27 -0.49
CA MET A 198 -8.61 2.58 -1.69
C MET A 198 -9.85 1.71 -1.44
N PHE A 199 -10.11 1.33 -0.17
CA PHE A 199 -11.34 0.64 0.24
C PHE A 199 -12.45 1.61 0.67
N SER A 200 -12.19 2.92 0.70
CA SER A 200 -13.16 3.96 1.07
C SER A 200 -13.98 4.44 -0.14
N HIS A 201 -15.21 4.85 0.12
CA HIS A 201 -16.09 5.50 -0.87
C HIS A 201 -15.71 6.94 -1.18
N LEU A 202 -14.84 7.56 -0.39
CA LEU A 202 -14.57 9.01 -0.44
C LEU A 202 -13.65 9.43 -1.58
N GLY A 203 -12.66 8.60 -1.92
CA GLY A 203 -11.53 8.99 -2.73
C GLY A 203 -10.49 9.82 -1.94
N ARG A 204 -9.30 9.96 -2.50
CA ARG A 204 -8.09 10.41 -1.82
C ARG A 204 -8.24 11.75 -1.08
N GLU A 205 -8.74 12.78 -1.77
CA GLU A 205 -8.78 14.13 -1.18
C GLU A 205 -9.78 14.21 -0.02
N ALA A 206 -11.00 13.69 -0.22
CA ALA A 206 -12.01 13.68 0.82
C ALA A 206 -11.64 12.72 1.95
N TYR A 207 -10.96 11.60 1.64
CA TYR A 207 -10.45 10.68 2.64
C TYR A 207 -9.42 11.34 3.58
N ALA A 208 -8.49 12.12 3.02
CA ALA A 208 -7.49 12.84 3.79
C ALA A 208 -8.09 13.92 4.73
N GLN A 209 -9.26 14.47 4.36
CA GLN A 209 -9.94 15.52 5.12
C GLN A 209 -11.13 15.02 5.95
N ARG A 210 -11.34 13.68 6.00
CA ARG A 210 -12.50 13.10 6.70
C ARG A 210 -12.47 13.38 8.20
N LYS A 211 -13.62 13.68 8.73
CA LYS A 211 -13.82 13.89 10.19
C LYS A 211 -14.29 12.64 10.90
N ASN A 212 -14.84 11.67 10.18
CA ASN A 212 -15.32 10.41 10.71
C ASN A 212 -14.69 9.26 9.90
N ASP A 213 -14.49 8.12 10.54
CA ASP A 213 -14.24 6.86 9.86
C ASP A 213 -15.57 6.20 9.48
N PHE A 214 -15.57 5.50 8.36
CA PHE A 214 -16.72 4.82 7.79
C PHE A 214 -16.43 3.32 7.62
N GLU A 215 -17.49 2.52 7.61
CA GLU A 215 -17.43 1.17 7.07
C GLU A 215 -16.83 1.21 5.65
N ASN A 216 -16.20 0.12 5.23
CA ASN A 216 -15.47 0.07 3.97
C ASN A 216 -16.20 -0.75 2.89
N MET A 217 -15.58 -0.91 1.74
CA MET A 217 -16.10 -1.68 0.60
C MET A 217 -16.51 -3.11 0.98
N LEU A 218 -15.74 -3.78 1.86
CA LEU A 218 -16.02 -5.16 2.26
C LEU A 218 -17.27 -5.26 3.14
N ASP A 219 -17.51 -4.26 3.99
CA ASP A 219 -18.74 -4.18 4.79
C ASP A 219 -19.96 -4.03 3.88
N VAL A 220 -19.90 -3.13 2.88
CA VAL A 220 -20.99 -2.92 1.92
C VAL A 220 -21.29 -4.19 1.12
N LEU A 221 -20.26 -4.94 0.71
CA LEU A 221 -20.43 -6.24 0.05
C LEU A 221 -21.10 -7.26 0.98
N GLN A 222 -20.74 -7.25 2.27
CA GLN A 222 -21.39 -8.11 3.28
C GLN A 222 -22.84 -7.70 3.55
N HIS A 223 -23.16 -6.40 3.58
CA HIS A 223 -24.54 -5.89 3.69
C HIS A 223 -25.38 -6.34 2.50
N ALA A 224 -24.82 -6.31 1.28
CA ALA A 224 -25.48 -6.83 0.10
C ALA A 224 -25.75 -8.35 0.14
N GLY A 225 -25.07 -9.08 1.04
CA GLY A 225 -25.26 -10.53 1.25
C GLY A 225 -24.20 -11.42 0.63
N TYR A 226 -23.12 -10.89 0.11
CA TYR A 226 -21.98 -11.67 -0.38
C TYR A 226 -21.20 -12.35 0.74
N ALA A 227 -20.56 -13.47 0.43
CA ALA A 227 -19.49 -14.03 1.24
C ALA A 227 -18.21 -13.24 0.96
N VAL A 228 -17.54 -12.76 2.01
CA VAL A 228 -16.31 -11.99 1.88
C VAL A 228 -15.23 -12.66 2.71
N LEU A 229 -14.01 -12.78 2.16
CA LEU A 229 -12.84 -13.37 2.80
C LEU A 229 -11.61 -12.49 2.52
N TRP A 230 -10.80 -12.26 3.56
CA TRP A 230 -9.48 -11.65 3.42
C TRP A 230 -8.39 -12.70 3.68
N ILE A 231 -7.45 -12.87 2.77
CA ILE A 231 -6.25 -13.70 2.94
C ILE A 231 -5.04 -12.76 2.92
N ASP A 232 -4.30 -12.75 4.01
CA ASP A 232 -3.17 -11.84 4.22
C ASP A 232 -1.84 -12.60 4.15
N ASN A 233 -0.91 -12.13 3.33
CA ASN A 233 0.47 -12.60 3.30
C ASN A 233 1.46 -11.47 3.61
N GLN A 234 0.94 -10.30 3.99
CA GLN A 234 1.68 -9.08 4.32
C GLN A 234 1.64 -8.82 5.84
N SER A 235 1.78 -7.61 6.30
CA SER A 235 1.79 -7.17 7.71
C SER A 235 0.40 -6.79 8.25
N GLY A 236 -0.65 -7.50 7.82
CA GLY A 236 -2.03 -7.28 8.24
C GLY A 236 -2.81 -6.35 7.32
N CYS A 237 -4.11 -6.26 7.55
CA CYS A 237 -5.07 -5.63 6.63
C CYS A 237 -5.30 -4.13 6.88
N LYS A 238 -4.50 -3.47 7.69
CA LYS A 238 -4.64 -2.04 8.02
C LYS A 238 -6.09 -1.67 8.40
N ASP A 239 -6.69 -2.47 9.29
CA ASP A 239 -8.05 -2.39 9.81
C ASP A 239 -9.18 -2.71 8.81
N GLN A 240 -8.86 -2.96 7.54
CA GLN A 240 -9.90 -3.17 6.53
C GLN A 240 -10.65 -4.50 6.68
N CYS A 241 -10.04 -5.51 7.29
CA CYS A 241 -10.65 -6.82 7.49
C CYS A 241 -11.16 -7.09 8.92
N ASN A 242 -11.18 -6.09 9.81
CA ASN A 242 -11.56 -6.29 11.21
C ASN A 242 -12.99 -6.85 11.39
N ARG A 243 -13.88 -6.63 10.42
CA ARG A 243 -15.27 -7.10 10.40
C ARG A 243 -15.52 -8.18 9.33
N THR A 244 -14.43 -8.71 8.75
CA THR A 244 -14.48 -9.68 7.66
C THR A 244 -13.76 -10.97 8.09
N PRO A 245 -14.28 -12.16 7.80
CA PRO A 245 -13.53 -13.40 7.93
C PRO A 245 -12.16 -13.25 7.27
N ASN A 246 -11.08 -13.56 8.01
CA ASN A 246 -9.73 -13.39 7.51
C ASN A 246 -8.81 -14.55 7.89
N LEU A 247 -7.74 -14.71 7.13
CA LEU A 247 -6.71 -15.72 7.30
C LEU A 247 -5.33 -15.09 7.06
N ASN A 248 -4.44 -15.17 8.04
CA ASN A 248 -3.04 -14.82 7.88
C ASN A 248 -2.24 -16.03 7.40
N THR A 249 -1.58 -15.89 6.23
CA THR A 249 -0.73 -16.94 5.64
C THR A 249 0.76 -16.66 5.85
N SER A 250 1.12 -15.46 6.24
CA SER A 250 2.52 -15.03 6.41
C SER A 250 3.27 -15.80 7.52
N GLU A 251 2.53 -16.40 8.46
CA GLU A 251 3.09 -17.18 9.59
C GLU A 251 3.11 -18.69 9.34
N LEU A 252 2.65 -19.12 8.18
CA LEU A 252 2.65 -20.54 7.83
C LEU A 252 4.09 -21.05 7.66
N LYS A 253 4.30 -22.32 7.93
CA LYS A 253 5.60 -23.00 7.81
C LYS A 253 5.52 -24.09 6.75
N ILE A 254 5.24 -23.70 5.51
CA ILE A 254 5.12 -24.65 4.40
C ILE A 254 6.50 -24.80 3.73
N PRO A 255 7.12 -25.99 3.77
CA PRO A 255 8.42 -26.23 3.15
C PRO A 255 8.41 -25.85 1.66
N GLY A 256 9.45 -25.15 1.22
CA GLY A 256 9.60 -24.68 -0.17
C GLY A 256 8.72 -23.47 -0.55
N GLN A 257 7.85 -23.00 0.35
CA GLN A 257 7.08 -21.78 0.15
C GLN A 257 7.33 -20.73 1.23
N CYS A 258 7.87 -21.13 2.37
CA CYS A 258 8.17 -20.23 3.48
C CYS A 258 9.62 -20.45 3.93
N GLU A 259 10.40 -19.36 3.97
CA GLU A 259 11.81 -19.33 4.43
C GLU A 259 12.00 -18.12 5.35
N ASP A 260 12.83 -18.25 6.38
CA ASP A 260 13.20 -17.19 7.34
C ASP A 260 12.00 -16.45 7.98
N GLY A 261 10.86 -17.14 8.11
CA GLY A 261 9.64 -16.58 8.70
C GLY A 261 8.78 -15.77 7.74
N GLU A 262 9.07 -15.81 6.44
CA GLU A 262 8.28 -15.20 5.38
C GLU A 262 7.81 -16.25 4.37
N CYS A 263 6.64 -16.05 3.77
CA CYS A 263 6.11 -16.94 2.77
C CYS A 263 5.96 -16.24 1.42
N HIS A 264 6.22 -16.95 0.34
CA HIS A 264 5.92 -16.47 -1.01
C HIS A 264 4.41 -16.38 -1.23
N ASP A 265 3.94 -15.44 -2.04
CA ASP A 265 2.51 -15.15 -2.21
C ASP A 265 1.68 -16.35 -2.73
N THR A 266 2.30 -17.29 -3.41
CA THR A 266 1.66 -18.55 -3.84
C THR A 266 1.09 -19.38 -2.69
N VAL A 267 1.54 -19.15 -1.46
CA VAL A 267 1.01 -19.83 -0.25
C VAL A 267 -0.49 -19.56 -0.06
N MET A 268 -0.98 -18.38 -0.43
CA MET A 268 -2.40 -18.02 -0.30
C MET A 268 -3.31 -18.98 -1.10
N LEU A 269 -2.85 -19.44 -2.27
CA LEU A 269 -3.61 -20.38 -3.09
C LEU A 269 -3.72 -21.76 -2.46
N THR A 270 -2.78 -22.15 -1.60
CA THR A 270 -2.84 -23.45 -0.90
C THR A 270 -3.92 -23.48 0.17
N GLN A 271 -4.36 -22.30 0.64
CA GLN A 271 -5.30 -22.16 1.75
C GLN A 271 -6.71 -21.73 1.32
N VAL A 272 -6.87 -21.21 0.10
CA VAL A 272 -8.11 -20.56 -0.35
C VAL A 272 -9.32 -21.46 -0.28
N GLU A 273 -9.24 -22.71 -0.73
CA GLU A 273 -10.37 -23.67 -0.73
C GLU A 273 -10.83 -23.99 0.70
N ALA A 274 -9.90 -24.28 1.60
CA ALA A 274 -10.20 -24.58 3.00
C ALA A 274 -10.78 -23.37 3.73
N ALA A 275 -10.35 -22.16 3.39
CA ALA A 275 -10.88 -20.92 3.96
C ALA A 275 -12.30 -20.62 3.41
N LEU A 276 -12.52 -20.78 2.12
CA LEU A 276 -13.84 -20.64 1.50
C LEU A 276 -14.86 -21.61 2.07
N ALA A 277 -14.47 -22.85 2.34
CA ALA A 277 -15.36 -23.86 2.90
C ALA A 277 -15.93 -23.46 4.28
N LYS A 278 -15.25 -22.59 5.02
CA LYS A 278 -15.68 -22.09 6.35
C LYS A 278 -16.72 -20.97 6.27
N LEU A 279 -16.89 -20.33 5.10
CA LEU A 279 -17.86 -19.26 4.92
C LEU A 279 -19.29 -19.82 4.85
N PRO A 280 -20.32 -19.04 5.29
CA PRO A 280 -21.72 -19.45 5.22
C PRO A 280 -22.14 -19.84 3.81
N ALA A 281 -22.73 -21.04 3.65
CA ALA A 281 -23.08 -21.59 2.34
C ALA A 281 -24.12 -20.72 1.61
N GLU A 282 -25.09 -20.16 2.33
CA GLU A 282 -26.13 -19.28 1.78
C GLU A 282 -25.54 -17.97 1.21
N ARG A 283 -24.45 -17.44 1.80
CA ARG A 283 -23.77 -16.27 1.27
C ARG A 283 -22.93 -16.63 0.03
N ARG A 284 -22.21 -17.76 0.07
CA ARG A 284 -21.44 -18.26 -1.09
C ARG A 284 -22.34 -18.52 -2.29
N ALA A 285 -23.56 -19.01 -2.07
CA ALA A 285 -24.55 -19.21 -3.12
C ALA A 285 -25.01 -17.92 -3.81
N ARG A 286 -24.88 -16.76 -3.14
CA ARG A 286 -25.15 -15.43 -3.74
C ARG A 286 -23.95 -14.88 -4.49
N GLY A 287 -22.74 -15.28 -4.10
CA GLY A 287 -21.45 -14.89 -4.66
C GLY A 287 -20.40 -14.69 -3.59
N THR A 288 -19.15 -14.62 -4.03
CA THR A 288 -17.99 -14.56 -3.13
C THR A 288 -17.00 -13.51 -3.61
N VAL A 289 -16.44 -12.76 -2.65
CA VAL A 289 -15.31 -11.86 -2.87
C VAL A 289 -14.16 -12.30 -1.98
N VAL A 290 -13.00 -12.57 -2.58
CA VAL A 290 -11.77 -12.91 -1.86
C VAL A 290 -10.77 -11.80 -2.09
N VAL A 291 -10.30 -11.17 -1.03
CA VAL A 291 -9.14 -10.26 -1.09
C VAL A 291 -7.89 -11.09 -0.78
N MET A 292 -6.89 -11.01 -1.65
CA MET A 292 -5.57 -11.60 -1.44
C MET A 292 -4.55 -10.47 -1.32
N HIS A 293 -4.05 -10.20 -0.11
CA HIS A 293 -3.09 -9.14 0.18
C HIS A 293 -1.68 -9.73 0.13
N THR A 294 -0.91 -9.32 -0.88
CA THR A 294 0.40 -9.91 -1.19
C THR A 294 1.53 -9.22 -0.44
N MET A 295 2.65 -9.93 -0.24
CA MET A 295 3.94 -9.33 0.09
C MET A 295 4.56 -8.64 -1.13
N GLY A 296 4.28 -9.13 -2.32
CA GLY A 296 4.59 -8.50 -3.60
C GLY A 296 6.04 -8.07 -3.77
N SER A 297 6.23 -6.79 -4.09
CA SER A 297 7.55 -6.19 -4.33
C SER A 297 8.07 -5.40 -3.13
N HIS A 298 7.66 -5.73 -1.90
CA HIS A 298 8.03 -4.97 -0.70
C HIS A 298 9.54 -4.97 -0.43
N GLY A 299 10.13 -3.76 -0.39
CA GLY A 299 11.55 -3.52 -0.13
C GLY A 299 11.91 -3.44 1.37
N PRO A 300 13.20 -3.30 1.69
CA PRO A 300 14.34 -3.27 0.76
C PRO A 300 14.83 -4.64 0.30
N ALA A 301 14.36 -5.74 0.90
CA ALA A 301 14.89 -7.09 0.70
C ALA A 301 14.21 -7.80 -0.50
N TYR A 302 14.15 -7.17 -1.67
CA TYR A 302 13.50 -7.72 -2.87
C TYR A 302 13.95 -9.15 -3.19
N PHE A 303 15.24 -9.47 -2.99
CA PHE A 303 15.82 -10.77 -3.27
C PHE A 303 15.22 -11.92 -2.41
N LYS A 304 14.56 -11.60 -1.28
CA LYS A 304 13.86 -12.57 -0.44
C LYS A 304 12.43 -12.86 -0.91
N ARG A 305 11.83 -11.98 -1.69
CA ARG A 305 10.43 -12.08 -2.13
C ARG A 305 10.22 -13.11 -3.23
N VAL A 306 11.31 -13.66 -3.78
CA VAL A 306 11.29 -14.42 -5.03
C VAL A 306 11.99 -15.76 -4.86
N PRO A 307 11.33 -16.90 -5.18
CA PRO A 307 11.98 -18.19 -5.26
C PRO A 307 13.12 -18.19 -6.27
N ALA A 308 14.14 -19.05 -6.08
CA ALA A 308 15.37 -19.08 -6.88
C ALA A 308 15.12 -19.25 -8.38
N GLU A 309 14.11 -20.03 -8.76
CA GLU A 309 13.75 -20.31 -10.16
C GLU A 309 13.20 -19.09 -10.92
N PHE A 310 12.71 -18.07 -10.21
CA PHE A 310 12.20 -16.83 -10.79
C PHE A 310 13.25 -15.70 -10.83
N LYS A 311 14.47 -15.90 -10.32
CA LYS A 311 15.58 -14.95 -10.38
C LYS A 311 16.23 -14.91 -11.74
N LYS A 312 15.57 -14.31 -12.73
CA LYS A 312 16.02 -14.26 -14.13
C LYS A 312 16.89 -13.05 -14.44
N PHE A 313 16.66 -11.93 -13.74
CA PHE A 313 17.44 -10.71 -13.91
C PHE A 313 18.62 -10.73 -12.93
N VAL A 314 19.83 -10.89 -13.45
CA VAL A 314 21.06 -11.05 -12.65
C VAL A 314 22.19 -10.19 -13.21
N PRO A 315 23.19 -9.77 -12.40
CA PRO A 315 23.24 -9.96 -10.94
C PRO A 315 22.18 -9.12 -10.20
N GLU A 316 21.63 -9.66 -9.10
CA GLU A 316 20.67 -8.94 -8.24
C GLU A 316 21.34 -8.34 -7.01
N CYS A 317 20.78 -7.23 -6.48
CA CYS A 317 21.17 -6.68 -5.19
C CYS A 317 20.70 -7.63 -4.08
N LYS A 318 21.64 -8.04 -3.21
CA LYS A 318 21.40 -8.91 -2.04
C LYS A 318 21.64 -8.19 -0.71
N ASP A 319 21.74 -6.85 -0.75
CA ASP A 319 21.94 -6.01 0.43
C ASP A 319 20.67 -5.21 0.71
N ASN A 320 20.25 -5.18 1.98
CA ASN A 320 19.11 -4.37 2.42
C ASN A 320 19.42 -2.87 2.36
N SER A 321 20.70 -2.47 2.34
CA SER A 321 21.13 -1.10 2.09
C SER A 321 21.24 -0.86 0.57
N LEU A 322 20.13 -0.64 -0.10
CA LEU A 322 20.03 -0.54 -1.58
C LEU A 322 21.04 0.42 -2.21
N SER A 323 21.38 1.52 -1.51
CA SER A 323 22.40 2.50 -1.97
C SER A 323 23.82 1.93 -2.04
N GLN A 324 24.07 0.73 -1.57
CA GLN A 324 25.37 0.03 -1.65
C GLN A 324 25.48 -0.86 -2.90
N CYS A 325 24.36 -1.14 -3.53
CA CYS A 325 24.34 -1.87 -4.79
C CYS A 325 24.41 -0.89 -5.97
N GLU A 326 24.92 -1.37 -7.11
CA GLU A 326 24.71 -0.66 -8.37
C GLU A 326 23.21 -0.59 -8.68
N ARG A 327 22.75 0.53 -9.20
CA ARG A 327 21.32 0.73 -9.52
C ARG A 327 20.76 -0.39 -10.40
N ALA A 328 21.53 -0.87 -11.36
CA ALA A 328 21.12 -1.98 -12.22
C ALA A 328 20.82 -3.27 -11.43
N GLN A 329 21.58 -3.54 -10.36
CA GLN A 329 21.35 -4.70 -9.50
C GLN A 329 20.07 -4.54 -8.65
N VAL A 330 19.77 -3.32 -8.19
CA VAL A 330 18.51 -3.01 -7.49
C VAL A 330 17.32 -3.23 -8.42
N VAL A 331 17.40 -2.71 -9.66
CA VAL A 331 16.37 -2.92 -10.69
C VAL A 331 16.23 -4.40 -11.04
N ASN A 332 17.31 -5.17 -11.12
CA ASN A 332 17.25 -6.61 -11.37
C ASN A 332 16.50 -7.35 -10.25
N ALA A 333 16.82 -7.04 -8.97
CA ALA A 333 16.14 -7.65 -7.84
C ALA A 333 14.65 -7.32 -7.84
N TYR A 334 14.29 -6.08 -8.12
CA TYR A 334 12.90 -5.63 -8.20
C TYR A 334 12.16 -6.25 -9.39
N ASP A 335 12.75 -6.31 -10.58
CA ASP A 335 12.12 -6.90 -11.76
C ASP A 335 11.85 -8.40 -11.58
N ASN A 336 12.69 -9.11 -10.79
CA ASN A 336 12.42 -10.48 -10.40
C ASN A 336 11.14 -10.59 -9.55
N THR A 337 10.85 -9.60 -8.67
CA THR A 337 9.59 -9.60 -7.89
C THR A 337 8.38 -9.39 -8.79
N ILE A 338 8.48 -8.52 -9.80
CA ILE A 338 7.40 -8.32 -10.79
C ILE A 338 7.18 -9.58 -11.62
N LEU A 339 8.26 -10.28 -12.01
CA LEU A 339 8.16 -11.57 -12.70
C LEU A 339 7.48 -12.64 -11.83
N PHE A 340 7.74 -12.64 -10.52
CA PHE A 340 7.07 -13.56 -9.61
C PHE A 340 5.60 -13.16 -9.36
N THR A 341 5.29 -11.87 -9.33
CA THR A 341 3.89 -11.38 -9.31
C THR A 341 3.13 -11.83 -10.56
N ASP A 342 3.75 -11.77 -11.75
CA ASP A 342 3.19 -12.29 -13.00
C ASP A 342 2.82 -13.77 -12.87
N HIS A 343 3.73 -14.59 -12.36
CA HIS A 343 3.50 -16.01 -12.08
C HIS A 343 2.34 -16.20 -11.08
N PHE A 344 2.36 -15.49 -9.96
CA PHE A 344 1.31 -15.60 -8.94
C PHE A 344 -0.08 -15.29 -9.51
N LEU A 345 -0.22 -14.17 -10.23
CA LEU A 345 -1.48 -13.76 -10.85
C LEU A 345 -1.96 -14.79 -11.88
N THR A 346 -1.05 -15.35 -12.67
CA THR A 346 -1.39 -16.43 -13.63
C THR A 346 -1.87 -17.69 -12.90
N ARG A 347 -1.29 -18.02 -11.74
CA ARG A 347 -1.76 -19.12 -10.89
C ARG A 347 -3.15 -18.84 -10.32
N VAL A 348 -3.44 -17.59 -9.91
CA VAL A 348 -4.79 -17.16 -9.50
C VAL A 348 -5.79 -17.35 -10.64
N ILE A 349 -5.46 -16.90 -11.86
CA ILE A 349 -6.31 -17.09 -13.05
C ILE A 349 -6.52 -18.59 -13.33
N GLY A 350 -5.47 -19.40 -13.22
CA GLY A 350 -5.56 -20.85 -13.39
C GLY A 350 -6.53 -21.50 -12.39
N TRP A 351 -6.46 -21.12 -11.12
CA TRP A 351 -7.40 -21.54 -10.09
C TRP A 351 -8.83 -21.06 -10.41
N LEU A 352 -9.01 -19.79 -10.78
CA LEU A 352 -10.32 -19.23 -11.16
C LEU A 352 -10.94 -19.96 -12.36
N LYS A 353 -10.15 -20.32 -13.36
CA LYS A 353 -10.62 -21.14 -14.50
C LYS A 353 -11.17 -22.50 -14.04
N SER A 354 -10.61 -23.10 -12.99
CA SER A 354 -11.13 -24.35 -12.44
C SER A 354 -12.49 -24.18 -11.77
N GLN A 355 -12.80 -22.98 -11.27
CA GLN A 355 -14.07 -22.63 -10.63
C GLN A 355 -15.20 -22.29 -11.62
N ASP A 356 -14.92 -22.13 -12.92
CA ASP A 356 -15.89 -21.66 -13.92
C ASP A 356 -17.08 -22.64 -14.12
N LYS A 357 -17.01 -23.84 -13.59
CA LYS A 357 -18.13 -24.81 -13.58
C LYS A 357 -19.22 -24.44 -12.55
N THR A 358 -18.85 -23.86 -11.44
CA THR A 358 -19.72 -23.61 -10.28
C THR A 358 -19.93 -22.13 -9.99
N ALA A 359 -19.06 -21.27 -10.48
CA ALA A 359 -19.10 -19.83 -10.29
C ALA A 359 -18.87 -19.08 -11.62
N SER A 360 -19.04 -17.77 -11.62
CA SER A 360 -18.62 -16.85 -12.68
C SER A 360 -17.40 -16.09 -12.18
N PRO A 361 -16.17 -16.56 -12.50
CA PRO A 361 -14.96 -16.03 -11.88
C PRO A 361 -14.40 -14.80 -12.57
N ALA A 362 -13.81 -13.91 -11.76
CA ALA A 362 -13.08 -12.73 -12.19
C ALA A 362 -11.88 -12.45 -11.27
N MET A 363 -10.86 -11.79 -11.80
CA MET A 363 -9.73 -11.24 -11.04
C MET A 363 -9.62 -9.75 -11.29
N LEU A 364 -9.38 -9.01 -10.21
CA LEU A 364 -8.95 -7.61 -10.22
C LEU A 364 -7.65 -7.53 -9.41
N TYR A 365 -6.57 -7.11 -10.04
CA TYR A 365 -5.29 -6.81 -9.39
C TYR A 365 -5.01 -5.33 -9.42
N VAL A 366 -4.58 -4.76 -8.32
CA VAL A 366 -4.06 -3.39 -8.25
C VAL A 366 -3.05 -3.30 -7.12
N SER A 367 -1.91 -2.62 -7.35
CA SER A 367 -0.96 -2.35 -6.28
C SER A 367 -1.42 -1.16 -5.45
N ASP A 368 -1.09 -1.18 -4.17
CA ASP A 368 -1.40 -0.11 -3.23
C ASP A 368 -0.61 1.17 -3.49
N HIS A 369 0.68 1.08 -3.81
CA HIS A 369 1.56 2.16 -4.26
C HIS A 369 2.69 1.61 -5.14
N GLY A 370 3.55 2.51 -5.64
CA GLY A 370 4.73 2.14 -6.40
C GLY A 370 6.01 2.27 -5.59
N GLU A 371 7.17 2.33 -6.29
CA GLU A 371 8.50 2.23 -5.68
C GLU A 371 9.54 3.05 -6.42
N SER A 372 10.45 3.70 -5.69
CA SER A 372 11.67 4.32 -6.22
C SER A 372 12.85 3.35 -6.13
N LEU A 373 13.60 3.20 -7.23
CA LEU A 373 14.72 2.25 -7.35
C LEU A 373 16.06 2.98 -7.61
N GLY A 374 16.27 4.12 -6.95
CA GLY A 374 17.48 4.94 -7.09
C GLY A 374 17.36 6.08 -8.09
N GLU A 375 16.17 6.37 -8.63
CA GLU A 375 15.92 7.58 -9.40
C GLU A 375 16.17 8.80 -8.50
N ASN A 376 17.04 9.73 -8.96
CA ASN A 376 17.45 10.89 -8.17
C ASN A 376 17.97 10.55 -6.77
N ASN A 377 18.60 9.39 -6.59
CA ASN A 377 19.00 8.82 -5.30
C ASN A 377 17.86 8.57 -4.30
N LEU A 378 16.62 8.45 -4.81
CA LEU A 378 15.46 8.05 -4.02
C LEU A 378 15.30 6.54 -4.10
N TYR A 379 15.10 5.92 -2.95
CA TYR A 379 14.84 4.49 -2.82
C TYR A 379 13.58 4.29 -1.97
N LEU A 380 12.92 3.16 -2.18
CA LEU A 380 11.71 2.81 -1.45
C LEU A 380 10.55 3.79 -1.73
N HIS A 381 9.65 3.92 -0.79
CA HIS A 381 8.38 4.66 -0.89
C HIS A 381 8.11 5.48 0.36
N GLY A 382 6.92 6.08 0.49
CA GLY A 382 6.51 6.80 1.70
C GLY A 382 6.90 8.28 1.70
N LEU A 383 7.28 8.87 0.56
CA LEU A 383 7.40 10.32 0.47
C LEU A 383 6.02 10.97 0.55
N PRO A 384 5.90 12.17 1.15
CA PRO A 384 4.65 12.93 1.08
C PRO A 384 4.12 12.98 -0.35
N TYR A 385 2.85 12.70 -0.55
CA TYR A 385 2.26 12.49 -1.88
C TYR A 385 2.54 13.63 -2.87
N SER A 386 2.57 14.88 -2.37
CA SER A 386 2.89 16.07 -3.17
C SER A 386 4.34 16.12 -3.67
N MET A 387 5.26 15.43 -2.98
CA MET A 387 6.69 15.39 -3.29
C MET A 387 7.08 14.09 -4.01
N ALA A 388 6.28 13.04 -3.83
CA ALA A 388 6.59 11.72 -4.35
C ALA A 388 6.64 11.74 -5.89
N PRO A 389 7.65 11.09 -6.49
CA PRO A 389 7.76 10.94 -7.93
C PRO A 389 6.66 10.02 -8.48
N ALA A 390 6.50 9.99 -9.78
CA ALA A 390 5.50 9.15 -10.44
C ALA A 390 5.69 7.66 -10.14
N GLU A 391 6.94 7.23 -9.97
CA GLU A 391 7.32 5.85 -9.65
C GLU A 391 6.70 5.34 -8.35
N GLN A 392 6.45 6.22 -7.37
CA GLN A 392 5.77 5.86 -6.11
C GLN A 392 4.24 5.95 -6.19
N LYS A 393 3.69 6.55 -7.23
CA LYS A 393 2.24 6.88 -7.34
C LYS A 393 1.53 6.16 -8.48
N THR A 394 2.24 5.78 -9.55
CA THR A 394 1.61 5.15 -10.71
C THR A 394 1.73 3.64 -10.61
N VAL A 395 0.59 2.99 -10.45
CA VAL A 395 0.47 1.56 -10.17
C VAL A 395 -0.17 0.80 -11.33
N PRO A 396 0.13 -0.50 -11.50
CA PRO A 396 -0.59 -1.35 -12.43
C PRO A 396 -1.97 -1.70 -11.87
N LEU A 397 -2.99 -1.75 -12.75
CA LEU A 397 -4.29 -2.34 -12.48
C LEU A 397 -4.59 -3.33 -13.60
N ILE A 398 -4.86 -4.58 -13.24
CA ILE A 398 -5.06 -5.67 -14.21
C ILE A 398 -6.39 -6.36 -13.91
N THR A 399 -7.19 -6.58 -14.97
CA THR A 399 -8.42 -7.36 -14.88
C THR A 399 -8.33 -8.61 -15.75
N TRP A 400 -8.93 -9.69 -15.25
CA TRP A 400 -9.24 -10.90 -16.01
C TRP A 400 -10.68 -11.32 -15.72
N PHE A 401 -11.50 -11.47 -16.74
CA PHE A 401 -12.88 -11.90 -16.61
C PHE A 401 -13.11 -13.20 -17.40
N SER A 402 -13.76 -14.15 -16.77
CA SER A 402 -14.25 -15.31 -17.51
C SER A 402 -15.41 -14.91 -18.41
N PRO A 403 -15.69 -15.66 -19.51
CA PRO A 403 -16.86 -15.40 -20.35
C PRO A 403 -18.19 -15.46 -19.59
N SER A 404 -18.26 -16.24 -18.51
CA SER A 404 -19.46 -16.31 -17.66
C SER A 404 -19.58 -15.03 -16.81
N PHE A 405 -18.47 -14.46 -16.34
CA PHE A 405 -18.47 -13.22 -15.58
C PHE A 405 -18.78 -12.00 -16.46
N GLU A 406 -18.27 -11.96 -17.71
CA GLU A 406 -18.63 -10.90 -18.67
C GLU A 406 -20.14 -10.86 -18.90
N ARG A 407 -20.77 -12.03 -19.13
CA ARG A 407 -22.22 -12.11 -19.28
C ARG A 407 -22.99 -11.72 -18.02
N LEU A 408 -22.45 -12.07 -16.85
CA LEU A 408 -23.07 -11.77 -15.56
C LEU A 408 -23.03 -10.27 -15.22
N SER A 409 -21.87 -9.65 -15.41
CA SER A 409 -21.61 -8.23 -15.06
C SER A 409 -22.02 -7.27 -16.17
N GLY A 410 -22.17 -7.76 -17.41
CA GLY A 410 -22.35 -6.94 -18.60
C GLY A 410 -21.07 -6.22 -19.05
N VAL A 411 -19.95 -6.38 -18.36
CA VAL A 411 -18.69 -5.70 -18.68
C VAL A 411 -17.94 -6.45 -19.77
N ALA A 412 -17.72 -5.80 -20.92
CA ALA A 412 -17.03 -6.41 -22.04
C ALA A 412 -15.51 -6.17 -22.00
N THR A 413 -14.69 -7.22 -21.90
CA THR A 413 -13.22 -7.13 -21.94
C THR A 413 -12.72 -6.42 -23.19
N ALA A 414 -13.34 -6.64 -24.36
CA ALA A 414 -12.96 -5.95 -25.61
C ALA A 414 -13.14 -4.42 -25.55
N CYS A 415 -14.12 -3.92 -24.77
CA CYS A 415 -14.29 -2.50 -24.50
C CYS A 415 -13.18 -1.99 -23.57
N LEU A 416 -12.90 -2.73 -22.50
CA LEU A 416 -11.85 -2.36 -21.53
C LEU A 416 -10.48 -2.28 -22.19
N GLN A 417 -10.16 -3.15 -23.16
CA GLN A 417 -8.90 -3.09 -23.92
C GLN A 417 -8.72 -1.75 -24.66
N LYS A 418 -9.81 -1.14 -25.13
CA LYS A 418 -9.79 0.19 -25.76
C LYS A 418 -9.63 1.32 -24.74
N SER A 419 -9.99 1.08 -23.50
CA SER A 419 -10.00 2.04 -22.39
C SER A 419 -8.75 1.97 -21.51
N ARG A 420 -7.78 1.13 -21.83
CA ARG A 420 -6.62 0.84 -20.95
C ARG A 420 -5.69 2.03 -20.70
N ASP A 421 -5.76 3.07 -21.52
CA ASP A 421 -4.93 4.27 -21.41
C ASP A 421 -5.66 5.44 -20.72
N LEU A 422 -6.88 5.22 -20.22
CA LEU A 422 -7.61 6.22 -19.43
C LEU A 422 -6.84 6.56 -18.15
N THR A 423 -6.92 7.82 -17.74
CA THR A 423 -6.42 8.27 -16.45
C THR A 423 -7.40 7.82 -15.36
N LEU A 424 -6.94 6.93 -14.51
CA LEU A 424 -7.68 6.35 -13.39
C LEU A 424 -6.95 6.58 -12.08
N SER A 425 -7.62 6.30 -10.98
CA SER A 425 -7.04 6.33 -9.64
C SER A 425 -7.69 5.27 -8.74
N HIS A 426 -7.15 5.04 -7.57
CA HIS A 426 -7.78 4.22 -6.54
C HIS A 426 -9.17 4.71 -6.13
N ASP A 427 -9.50 5.98 -6.37
CA ASP A 427 -10.82 6.58 -6.09
C ASP A 427 -11.97 5.88 -6.84
N HIS A 428 -11.63 5.16 -7.92
CA HIS A 428 -12.61 4.40 -8.71
C HIS A 428 -12.91 3.01 -8.14
N LEU A 429 -11.99 2.44 -7.32
CA LEU A 429 -12.04 1.02 -6.95
C LEU A 429 -13.31 0.64 -6.19
N PHE A 430 -13.68 1.42 -5.16
CA PHE A 430 -14.87 1.17 -4.37
C PHE A 430 -16.12 1.02 -5.25
N HIS A 431 -16.35 1.99 -6.11
CA HIS A 431 -17.54 2.04 -6.98
C HIS A 431 -17.49 0.98 -8.07
N SER A 432 -16.30 0.72 -8.63
CA SER A 432 -16.12 -0.27 -9.69
C SER A 432 -16.33 -1.71 -9.19
N VAL A 433 -15.86 -2.02 -7.98
CA VAL A 433 -16.10 -3.33 -7.38
C VAL A 433 -17.58 -3.51 -7.08
N LEU A 434 -18.29 -2.49 -6.56
CA LEU A 434 -19.74 -2.57 -6.34
C LEU A 434 -20.48 -2.74 -7.67
N GLY A 435 -20.12 -1.96 -8.70
CA GLY A 435 -20.76 -2.02 -10.02
C GLY A 435 -20.60 -3.39 -10.70
N MET A 436 -19.36 -3.92 -10.75
CA MET A 436 -19.10 -5.21 -11.39
C MET A 436 -19.72 -6.39 -10.63
N MET A 437 -19.93 -6.26 -9.31
CA MET A 437 -20.63 -7.25 -8.48
C MET A 437 -22.15 -7.06 -8.50
N GLY A 438 -22.67 -6.01 -9.16
CA GLY A 438 -24.11 -5.74 -9.25
C GLY A 438 -24.73 -5.31 -7.92
N VAL A 439 -23.98 -4.57 -7.09
CA VAL A 439 -24.51 -4.04 -5.83
C VAL A 439 -25.24 -2.73 -6.08
N GLN A 440 -26.50 -2.69 -5.63
CA GLN A 440 -27.33 -1.47 -5.60
C GLN A 440 -27.31 -0.90 -4.20
N THR A 441 -26.93 0.35 -4.05
CA THR A 441 -26.90 1.10 -2.79
C THR A 441 -26.83 2.59 -3.06
N SER A 442 -27.32 3.42 -2.12
CA SER A 442 -27.27 4.87 -2.19
C SER A 442 -25.85 5.45 -2.21
N VAL A 443 -24.86 4.68 -1.75
CA VAL A 443 -23.45 5.12 -1.73
C VAL A 443 -22.70 4.87 -3.05
N TYR A 444 -23.29 4.15 -4.00
CA TYR A 444 -22.69 3.90 -5.31
C TYR A 444 -22.76 5.14 -6.19
N GLN A 445 -21.65 5.49 -6.83
CA GLN A 445 -21.51 6.60 -7.77
C GLN A 445 -21.06 6.05 -9.14
N ALA A 446 -21.97 6.10 -10.13
CA ALA A 446 -21.73 5.54 -11.45
C ALA A 446 -20.59 6.26 -12.22
N GLU A 447 -20.40 7.55 -11.97
CA GLU A 447 -19.32 8.36 -12.54
C GLU A 447 -17.93 7.98 -12.05
N ARG A 448 -17.85 7.28 -10.92
CA ARG A 448 -16.60 6.73 -10.37
C ARG A 448 -16.41 5.24 -10.66
N ASP A 449 -17.34 4.60 -11.34
CA ASP A 449 -17.20 3.22 -11.78
C ASP A 449 -16.45 3.16 -13.13
N MET A 450 -15.18 2.73 -13.10
CA MET A 450 -14.33 2.65 -14.30
C MET A 450 -14.83 1.65 -15.34
N PHE A 451 -15.70 0.71 -14.96
CA PHE A 451 -16.26 -0.30 -15.86
C PHE A 451 -17.61 0.12 -16.46
N LYS A 452 -18.24 1.15 -15.91
CA LYS A 452 -19.60 1.55 -16.29
C LYS A 452 -19.78 1.84 -17.78
N ALA A 453 -18.81 2.49 -18.41
CA ALA A 453 -18.83 2.78 -19.83
C ALA A 453 -18.74 1.53 -20.74
N CYS A 454 -18.28 0.41 -20.20
CA CYS A 454 -18.15 -0.87 -20.89
C CYS A 454 -19.20 -1.92 -20.46
N GLN A 455 -20.19 -1.52 -19.66
CA GLN A 455 -21.35 -2.36 -19.35
C GLN A 455 -22.40 -2.26 -20.44
N SER A 456 -22.77 -3.38 -21.04
CA SER A 456 -23.97 -3.48 -21.88
C SER A 456 -25.20 -3.52 -20.96
N HIS A 457 -26.21 -2.76 -21.31
CA HIS A 457 -27.54 -2.78 -20.68
C HIS A 457 -28.33 -4.00 -21.11
#